data_dfd0fcc6885b27167e720410a9cd08ae
#
_entry.id   dfd0fcc6885b27167e720410a9cd08ae
#
_cell.length_a   1.000
_cell.length_b   1.000
_cell.length_c   1.000
_cell.angle_alpha   90.00
_cell.angle_beta   90.00
_cell.angle_gamma   90.00
#
_symmetry.space_group_name_H-M   'P 1'
#
loop_
_entity.id
_entity.type
_entity.pdbx_description
1 polymer ?
#
loop_
_entity_poly.entity_id
_entity_poly.type
_entity_poly.pdbx_seq_one_letter_code
_entity_poly.pdbx_strand_id
1 'polypeptide(L)'
;MKNFKNLDKRPTSVVENDILQSWGGIVNILNRQNEVHKDCDTFVFYDGPAFANGFPGLHHMVAKNLKDSICKYHAMNGKKVLRKVGWDTHGLPVELEVEKMLGLDGKEQIEEYGIEPFIKHCKESVWK
;
A
#
# COMPACT_ATOMS: atom_id res chain seq x y z
N MET A 1 -18.65 29.84 20.98
CA MET A 1 -17.27 29.40 20.68
C MET A 1 -17.22 27.89 20.75
N LYS A 2 -16.73 27.19 19.70
CA LYS A 2 -16.49 25.75 19.80
C LYS A 2 -15.24 25.55 20.68
N ASN A 3 -15.43 24.95 21.85
CA ASN A 3 -14.31 24.58 22.70
C ASN A 3 -13.59 23.38 22.05
N PHE A 4 -12.41 23.63 21.51
CA PHE A 4 -11.54 22.54 21.08
C PHE A 4 -11.03 21.80 22.32
N LYS A 5 -11.04 20.46 22.27
CA LYS A 5 -10.41 19.65 23.31
C LYS A 5 -8.92 19.97 23.35
N ASN A 6 -8.34 19.97 24.53
CA ASN A 6 -6.88 20.08 24.67
C ASN A 6 -6.21 18.94 23.89
N LEU A 7 -5.08 19.26 23.28
CA LEU A 7 -4.25 18.25 22.60
C LEU A 7 -3.84 17.17 23.61
N ASP A 8 -3.94 15.92 23.16
CA ASP A 8 -3.44 14.76 23.91
C ASP A 8 -1.90 14.87 24.00
N LYS A 9 -1.36 14.79 25.21
CA LYS A 9 0.07 14.91 25.48
C LYS A 9 0.81 13.57 25.47
N ARG A 10 0.09 12.47 25.25
CA ARG A 10 0.69 11.14 25.14
C ARG A 10 1.51 11.02 23.86
N PRO A 11 2.47 10.09 23.75
CA PRO A 11 3.17 9.82 22.51
C PRO A 11 2.21 9.57 21.36
N THR A 12 2.48 10.15 20.19
CA THR A 12 1.60 10.07 19.01
C THR A 12 1.23 8.63 18.65
N SER A 13 2.19 7.70 18.74
CA SER A 13 1.97 6.28 18.45
C SER A 13 0.93 5.62 19.38
N VAL A 14 0.84 6.05 20.64
CA VAL A 14 -0.17 5.56 21.59
C VAL A 14 -1.55 6.07 21.21
N VAL A 15 -1.64 7.37 20.91
CA VAL A 15 -2.90 8.00 20.49
C VAL A 15 -3.40 7.40 19.17
N GLU A 16 -2.53 7.18 18.21
CA GLU A 16 -2.85 6.55 16.92
C GLU A 16 -3.37 5.12 17.09
N ASN A 17 -2.75 4.33 17.95
CA ASN A 17 -3.20 2.97 18.24
C ASN A 17 -4.58 2.96 18.90
N ASP A 18 -4.85 3.84 19.85
CA ASP A 18 -6.16 3.95 20.49
C ASP A 18 -7.25 4.33 19.49
N ILE A 19 -6.95 5.27 18.60
CA ILE A 19 -7.86 5.68 17.52
C ILE A 19 -8.11 4.50 16.58
N LEU A 20 -7.07 3.80 16.15
CA LEU A 20 -7.18 2.67 15.24
C LEU A 20 -8.02 1.54 15.84
N GLN A 21 -7.86 1.26 17.13
CA GLN A 21 -8.69 0.30 17.86
C GLN A 21 -10.15 0.77 17.92
N SER A 22 -10.40 2.06 18.21
CA SER A 22 -11.75 2.61 18.28
C SER A 22 -12.49 2.52 16.92
N TRP A 23 -11.77 2.51 15.82
CA TRP A 23 -12.31 2.33 14.47
C TRP A 23 -12.62 0.87 14.11
N GLY A 24 -12.10 -0.08 14.89
CA GLY A 24 -12.14 -1.50 14.53
C GLY A 24 -11.25 -1.84 13.33
N GLY A 25 -10.20 -1.04 13.12
CA GLY A 25 -9.25 -1.16 12.04
C GLY A 25 -9.53 -0.29 10.81
N ILE A 26 -8.50 -0.09 9.99
CA ILE A 26 -8.55 0.82 8.83
C ILE A 26 -9.55 0.38 7.76
N VAL A 27 -9.68 -0.93 7.54
CA VAL A 27 -10.61 -1.47 6.54
C VAL A 27 -12.06 -1.16 6.91
N ASN A 28 -12.38 -1.25 8.19
CA ASN A 28 -13.72 -0.96 8.69
C ASN A 28 -14.10 0.51 8.50
N ILE A 29 -13.20 1.45 8.81
CA ILE A 29 -13.47 2.87 8.61
C ILE A 29 -13.63 3.24 7.13
N LEU A 30 -12.86 2.62 6.23
CA LEU A 30 -12.98 2.85 4.80
C LEU A 30 -14.31 2.30 4.24
N ASN A 31 -14.72 1.12 4.68
CA ASN A 31 -16.00 0.55 4.30
C ASN A 31 -17.16 1.42 4.80
N ARG A 32 -17.12 1.84 6.06
CA ARG A 32 -18.13 2.74 6.64
C ARG A 32 -18.21 4.06 5.90
N GLN A 33 -17.08 4.64 5.50
CA GLN A 33 -17.04 5.85 4.69
C GLN A 33 -17.74 5.64 3.34
N ASN A 34 -17.48 4.52 2.66
CA ASN A 34 -18.10 4.22 1.38
C ASN A 34 -19.62 3.96 1.51
N GLU A 35 -20.06 3.36 2.61
CA GLU A 35 -21.49 3.18 2.89
C GLU A 35 -22.21 4.51 3.12
N VAL A 36 -21.62 5.39 3.94
CA VAL A 36 -22.18 6.73 4.20
C VAL A 36 -22.33 7.56 2.92
N HIS A 37 -21.40 7.41 1.97
CA HIS A 37 -21.37 8.15 0.72
C HIS A 37 -21.82 7.31 -0.49
N LYS A 38 -22.58 6.24 -0.29
CA LYS A 38 -22.94 5.28 -1.37
C LYS A 38 -23.68 5.92 -2.55
N ASP A 39 -24.51 6.93 -2.26
CA ASP A 39 -25.33 7.63 -3.24
C ASP A 39 -24.74 8.99 -3.66
N CYS A 40 -23.52 9.31 -3.23
CA CYS A 40 -22.83 10.52 -3.57
C CYS A 40 -21.98 10.39 -4.84
N ASP A 41 -21.57 11.52 -5.39
CA ASP A 41 -20.61 11.55 -6.50
C ASP A 41 -19.35 10.76 -6.18
N THR A 42 -18.88 10.00 -7.15
CA THR A 42 -17.71 9.15 -6.96
C THR A 42 -16.43 9.86 -7.40
N PHE A 43 -15.43 9.81 -6.54
CA PHE A 43 -14.04 10.10 -6.89
C PHE A 43 -13.27 8.78 -6.99
N VAL A 44 -12.82 8.46 -8.19
CA VAL A 44 -12.07 7.23 -8.48
C VAL A 44 -10.58 7.53 -8.41
N PHE A 45 -9.87 6.75 -7.62
CA PHE A 45 -8.43 6.83 -7.51
C PHE A 45 -7.78 5.47 -7.80
N TYR A 46 -6.91 5.46 -8.79
CA TYR A 46 -6.04 4.31 -9.11
C TYR A 46 -4.61 4.67 -8.75
N ASP A 47 -4.00 3.84 -7.92
CA ASP A 47 -2.57 3.96 -7.63
C ASP A 47 -1.77 3.18 -8.68
N GLY A 48 -0.65 3.73 -9.13
CA GLY A 48 0.33 3.00 -9.91
C GLY A 48 0.88 1.85 -9.07
N PRO A 49 0.91 0.61 -9.61
CA PRO A 49 1.36 -0.55 -8.84
C PRO A 49 2.84 -0.41 -8.48
N ALA A 50 3.17 -0.69 -7.23
CA ALA A 50 4.55 -0.79 -6.79
C ALA A 50 5.11 -2.17 -7.13
N PHE A 51 6.40 -2.25 -7.46
CA PHE A 51 7.09 -3.53 -7.64
C PHE A 51 7.20 -4.27 -6.30
N ALA A 52 6.95 -5.56 -6.33
CA ALA A 52 7.09 -6.44 -5.17
C ALA A 52 8.53 -6.98 -5.08
N ASN A 53 9.51 -6.09 -4.90
CA ASN A 53 10.94 -6.39 -4.96
C ASN A 53 11.74 -5.88 -3.74
N GLY A 54 11.10 -5.67 -2.61
CA GLY A 54 11.77 -5.24 -1.38
C GLY A 54 10.90 -4.40 -0.46
N PHE A 55 11.52 -3.83 0.57
CA PHE A 55 10.81 -2.99 1.54
C PHE A 55 10.59 -1.57 1.02
N PRO A 56 9.46 -0.93 1.41
CA PRO A 56 9.16 0.42 0.99
C PRO A 56 10.19 1.42 1.57
N GLY A 57 10.75 2.26 0.72
CA GLY A 57 11.61 3.36 1.13
C GLY A 57 10.84 4.63 1.51
N LEU A 58 11.56 5.62 2.06
CA LEU A 58 10.98 6.90 2.50
C LEU A 58 10.22 7.63 1.37
N HIS A 59 10.73 7.59 0.15
CA HIS A 59 10.10 8.21 -1.02
C HIS A 59 8.72 7.60 -1.33
N HIS A 60 8.53 6.30 -1.10
CA HIS A 60 7.23 5.67 -1.22
C HIS A 60 6.25 6.20 -0.17
N MET A 61 6.71 6.42 1.07
CA MET A 61 5.87 6.98 2.14
C MET A 61 5.41 8.40 1.83
N VAL A 62 6.28 9.25 1.30
CA VAL A 62 5.94 10.61 0.88
C VAL A 62 4.87 10.58 -0.22
N ALA A 63 5.09 9.79 -1.27
CA ALA A 63 4.12 9.66 -2.36
C ALA A 63 2.76 9.12 -1.87
N LYS A 64 2.75 8.10 -1.02
CA LYS A 64 1.52 7.52 -0.45
C LYS A 64 0.77 8.53 0.43
N ASN A 65 1.47 9.31 1.26
CA ASN A 65 0.85 10.35 2.08
C ASN A 65 0.16 11.45 1.25
N LEU A 66 0.80 11.89 0.17
CA LEU A 66 0.19 12.87 -0.73
C LEU A 66 -1.08 12.33 -1.39
N LYS A 67 -1.02 11.11 -1.90
CA LYS A 67 -2.16 10.43 -2.52
C LYS A 67 -3.30 10.20 -1.53
N ASP A 68 -3.00 9.77 -0.32
CA ASP A 68 -3.98 9.56 0.74
C ASP A 68 -4.63 10.88 1.18
N SER A 69 -3.88 11.97 1.25
CA SER A 69 -4.40 13.30 1.56
C SER A 69 -5.44 13.77 0.54
N ILE A 70 -5.20 13.54 -0.75
CA ILE A 70 -6.16 13.85 -1.82
C ILE A 70 -7.43 13.01 -1.67
N CYS A 71 -7.28 11.72 -1.43
CA CYS A 71 -8.43 10.83 -1.21
C CYS A 71 -9.25 11.23 0.02
N LYS A 72 -8.59 11.59 1.12
CA LYS A 72 -9.23 12.09 2.35
C LYS A 72 -9.94 13.41 2.11
N TYR A 73 -9.33 14.33 1.37
CA TYR A 73 -9.95 15.60 1.01
C TYR A 73 -11.28 15.40 0.27
N HIS A 74 -11.30 14.55 -0.75
CA HIS A 74 -12.53 14.25 -1.48
C HIS A 74 -13.59 13.56 -0.62
N ALA A 75 -13.17 12.65 0.25
CA ALA A 75 -14.06 12.00 1.19
C ALA A 75 -14.69 12.98 2.19
N MET A 76 -13.90 13.91 2.74
CA MET A 76 -14.40 14.94 3.65
C MET A 76 -15.34 15.95 2.95
N ASN A 77 -15.24 16.09 1.63
CA ASN A 77 -16.16 16.86 0.80
C ASN A 77 -17.39 16.06 0.34
N GLY A 78 -17.69 14.94 0.97
CA GLY A 78 -18.90 14.18 0.74
C GLY A 78 -18.87 13.30 -0.50
N LYS A 79 -17.71 12.96 -1.05
CA LYS A 79 -17.61 12.06 -2.19
C LYS A 79 -17.37 10.62 -1.76
N LYS A 80 -17.95 9.68 -2.48
CA LYS A 80 -17.57 8.28 -2.39
C LYS A 80 -16.19 8.10 -3.03
N VAL A 81 -15.21 7.62 -2.27
CA VAL A 81 -13.84 7.48 -2.76
C VAL A 81 -13.51 6.01 -3.01
N LEU A 82 -13.43 5.65 -4.29
CA LEU A 82 -12.99 4.33 -4.71
C LEU A 82 -11.46 4.33 -4.84
N ARG A 83 -10.80 3.63 -3.93
CA ARG A 83 -9.35 3.46 -3.92
C ARG A 83 -8.99 2.09 -4.46
N LYS A 84 -8.23 2.06 -5.55
CA LYS A 84 -7.68 0.82 -6.08
C LYS A 84 -6.18 0.89 -6.06
N VAL A 85 -5.59 -0.12 -5.46
CA VAL A 85 -4.14 -0.34 -5.40
C VAL A 85 -3.83 -1.70 -5.99
N GLY A 86 -2.60 -1.87 -6.42
CA GLY A 86 -2.09 -3.14 -6.92
C GLY A 86 -0.60 -3.27 -6.66
N TRP A 87 -0.09 -4.44 -7.01
CA TRP A 87 1.34 -4.75 -6.98
C TRP A 87 1.78 -5.15 -8.39
N ASP A 88 2.92 -4.66 -8.79
CA ASP A 88 3.61 -5.18 -9.97
C ASP A 88 4.45 -6.38 -9.53
N THR A 89 4.01 -7.56 -9.94
CA THR A 89 4.49 -8.83 -9.38
C THR A 89 5.38 -9.61 -10.35
N HIS A 90 5.73 -9.04 -11.47
CA HIS A 90 6.54 -9.70 -12.49
C HIS A 90 7.45 -8.73 -13.24
N GLY A 91 8.28 -9.31 -14.11
CA GLY A 91 9.26 -8.58 -14.89
C GLY A 91 10.58 -8.40 -14.17
N LEU A 92 11.45 -7.65 -14.81
CA LEU A 92 12.85 -7.48 -14.45
C LEU A 92 13.11 -7.12 -12.97
N PRO A 93 12.32 -6.26 -12.30
CA PRO A 93 12.58 -5.95 -10.90
C PRO A 93 12.47 -7.14 -9.95
N VAL A 94 11.53 -8.07 -10.21
CA VAL A 94 11.37 -9.29 -9.42
C VAL A 94 12.47 -10.30 -9.76
N GLU A 95 12.80 -10.43 -11.03
CA GLU A 95 13.85 -11.32 -11.52
C GLU A 95 15.21 -10.95 -10.93
N LEU A 96 15.61 -9.68 -10.99
CA LEU A 96 16.86 -9.19 -10.40
C LEU A 96 16.96 -9.42 -8.89
N GLU A 97 15.86 -9.32 -8.16
CA GLU A 97 15.86 -9.63 -6.73
C GLU A 97 16.09 -11.11 -6.48
N VAL A 98 15.47 -11.98 -7.29
CA VAL A 98 15.65 -13.44 -7.17
C VAL A 98 17.03 -13.88 -7.63
N GLU A 99 17.56 -13.32 -8.73
CA GLU A 99 18.96 -13.54 -9.16
C GLU A 99 19.92 -13.24 -8.00
N LYS A 100 19.76 -12.08 -7.39
CA LYS A 100 20.57 -11.67 -6.24
C LYS A 100 20.43 -12.61 -5.03
N MET A 101 19.21 -13.07 -4.75
CA MET A 101 18.97 -14.05 -3.66
C MET A 101 19.61 -15.40 -3.92
N LEU A 102 19.63 -15.86 -5.17
CA LEU A 102 20.19 -17.14 -5.58
C LEU A 102 21.69 -17.07 -5.92
N GLY A 103 22.26 -15.85 -5.99
CA GLY A 103 23.65 -15.63 -6.39
C GLY A 103 23.90 -15.93 -7.88
N LEU A 104 22.87 -15.76 -8.71
CA LEU A 104 22.94 -15.91 -10.16
C LEU A 104 23.28 -14.56 -10.80
N ASP A 105 23.96 -14.61 -11.95
CA ASP A 105 24.34 -13.43 -12.72
C ASP A 105 24.01 -13.65 -14.21
N GLY A 106 22.83 -13.17 -14.58
CA GLY A 106 22.36 -13.13 -15.94
C GLY A 106 21.77 -14.43 -16.50
N LYS A 107 21.36 -14.32 -17.75
CA LYS A 107 20.53 -15.31 -18.43
C LYS A 107 21.13 -16.71 -18.49
N GLU A 108 22.43 -16.83 -18.78
CA GLU A 108 23.10 -18.12 -18.94
C GLU A 108 23.03 -18.96 -17.64
N GLN A 109 23.27 -18.32 -16.50
CA GLN A 109 23.20 -18.99 -15.20
C GLN A 109 21.76 -19.34 -14.81
N ILE A 110 20.77 -18.52 -15.21
CA ILE A 110 19.36 -18.84 -15.00
C ILE A 110 18.94 -20.07 -15.82
N GLU A 111 19.40 -20.16 -17.08
CA GLU A 111 19.13 -21.32 -17.94
C GLU A 111 19.77 -22.60 -17.38
N GLU A 112 21.00 -22.52 -16.86
CA GLU A 112 21.69 -23.62 -16.20
C GLU A 112 21.01 -24.04 -14.89
N TYR A 113 20.56 -23.09 -14.08
CA TYR A 113 19.80 -23.33 -12.86
C TYR A 113 18.45 -23.99 -13.16
N GLY A 114 17.84 -23.63 -14.27
CA GLY A 114 16.55 -24.09 -14.73
C GLY A 114 15.47 -23.02 -14.63
N ILE A 115 14.77 -22.81 -15.73
CA ILE A 115 13.75 -21.76 -15.85
C ILE A 115 12.57 -22.00 -14.89
N GLU A 116 12.08 -23.23 -14.78
CA GLU A 116 10.93 -23.54 -13.91
C GLU A 116 11.23 -23.32 -12.41
N PRO A 117 12.36 -23.80 -11.85
CA PRO A 117 12.74 -23.48 -10.48
C PRO A 117 12.90 -21.97 -10.25
N PHE A 118 13.50 -21.26 -11.19
CA PHE A 118 13.67 -19.81 -11.11
C PHE A 118 12.33 -19.08 -11.05
N ILE A 119 11.39 -19.40 -11.95
CA ILE A 119 10.02 -18.85 -11.93
C ILE A 119 9.30 -19.16 -10.62
N LYS A 120 9.50 -20.34 -10.07
CA LYS A 120 8.93 -20.69 -8.76
C LYS A 120 9.45 -19.77 -7.67
N HIS A 121 10.74 -19.50 -7.62
CA HIS A 121 11.32 -18.54 -6.68
C HIS A 121 10.80 -17.11 -6.90
N CYS A 122 10.63 -16.68 -8.14
CA CYS A 122 10.00 -15.39 -8.44
C CYS A 122 8.58 -15.29 -7.86
N LYS A 123 7.75 -16.31 -8.07
CA LYS A 123 6.39 -16.36 -7.49
C LYS A 123 6.40 -16.36 -5.96
N GLU A 124 7.31 -17.07 -5.33
CA GLU A 124 7.42 -17.13 -3.87
C GLU A 124 7.94 -15.81 -3.28
N SER A 125 8.82 -15.10 -3.98
CA SER A 125 9.40 -13.84 -3.50
C SER A 125 8.38 -12.71 -3.38
N VAL A 126 7.35 -12.71 -4.22
CA VAL A 126 6.31 -11.66 -4.24
C VAL A 126 5.35 -11.74 -3.05
N TRP A 127 5.31 -12.86 -2.33
CA TRP A 127 4.41 -13.07 -1.20
C TRP A 127 5.09 -12.97 0.17
N LYS A 128 6.31 -12.48 0.20
CA LYS A 128 7.04 -12.18 1.44
C LYS A 128 6.71 -10.78 1.93
#